data_492619a3d7523f4493431473ce97224f
#
_entry.id   492619a3d7523f4493431473ce97224f
#
_cell.length_a   1.000
_cell.length_b   1.000
_cell.length_c   1.000
_cell.angle_alpha   90.00
_cell.angle_beta   90.00
_cell.angle_gamma   90.00
#
_symmetry.space_group_name_H-M   'P 1'
#
loop_
_entity.id
_entity.type
_entity.pdbx_description
1 polymer ?
#
loop_
_entity_poly.entity_id
_entity_poly.type
_entity_poly.pdbx_seq_one_letter_code
_entity_poly.pdbx_strand_id
1 'polypeptide(L)'
;MNQTLRFPAEWEAQSGVLIAWPTADTDWADRLGQVEETYIALVAAITRFQPVLICVADDDVETYAEMRLRSNRIDMDKVHFTTAAYDDTWLRDSGPITLRRADGGFQLLDFRFTGWGGKFDATLDDQLVGVLDQAGVFNDAPVRSIPFALEGGGIETDGEGTLLTTWKCLHERHPDRDRASLSADLADWLQQDRVLWLDHGYLEGDDTDAHIDTLARFASADSIVYQACDDESDSHYAELQAMGNELAALRTKDGQPYRLFPLPWAQPVIDEGRRLAASYANYLIVNGAVLMPAYGDPADDLARDVLAQAHPGREIVQVPCRSLIWQNGSLHCITMQMPAGL
;
A
#
# COMPACT_ATOMS: atom_id res chain seq x y z
N MET A 1 19.88 12.27 23.99
CA MET A 1 18.43 12.51 24.14
C MET A 1 17.77 11.46 23.30
N ASN A 2 16.96 10.57 23.89
CA ASN A 2 16.15 9.62 23.12
C ASN A 2 15.16 10.46 22.30
N GLN A 3 15.40 10.56 20.99
CA GLN A 3 14.42 11.20 20.10
C GLN A 3 13.27 10.22 19.97
N THR A 4 12.12 10.61 20.48
CA THR A 4 10.91 9.80 20.36
C THR A 4 10.51 9.77 18.88
N LEU A 5 10.51 8.58 18.29
CA LEU A 5 10.06 8.31 16.93
C LEU A 5 8.62 7.78 17.00
N ARG A 6 7.84 8.00 15.94
CA ARG A 6 6.49 7.47 15.77
C ARG A 6 6.25 7.10 14.31
N PHE A 7 5.63 5.99 14.07
CA PHE A 7 5.14 5.63 12.73
C PHE A 7 3.80 6.32 12.50
N PRO A 8 3.71 7.32 11.60
CA PRO A 8 2.46 8.04 11.37
C PRO A 8 1.43 7.19 10.63
N ALA A 9 0.16 7.40 10.93
CA ALA A 9 -0.93 6.79 10.16
C ALA A 9 -1.03 7.37 8.75
N GLU A 10 -1.54 6.59 7.79
CA GLU A 10 -1.66 7.03 6.40
C GLU A 10 -2.62 8.22 6.23
N TRP A 11 -3.63 8.36 7.09
CA TRP A 11 -4.58 9.48 7.04
C TRP A 11 -4.02 10.81 7.58
N GLU A 12 -2.79 10.84 8.11
CA GLU A 12 -2.15 12.08 8.52
C GLU A 12 -1.75 12.92 7.28
N ALA A 13 -1.47 14.21 7.49
CA ALA A 13 -1.10 15.10 6.40
C ALA A 13 0.15 14.60 5.66
N GLN A 14 0.13 14.70 4.33
CA GLN A 14 1.15 14.20 3.42
C GLN A 14 1.73 15.34 2.57
N SER A 15 3.03 15.26 2.24
CA SER A 15 3.68 16.11 1.23
C SER A 15 3.35 15.66 -0.20
N GLY A 16 3.18 14.36 -0.40
CA GLY A 16 2.89 13.79 -1.71
C GLY A 16 2.80 12.27 -1.69
N VAL A 17 2.71 11.70 -2.87
CA VAL A 17 2.74 10.26 -3.13
C VAL A 17 3.88 9.95 -4.09
N LEU A 18 4.65 8.91 -3.79
CA LEU A 18 5.68 8.34 -4.65
C LEU A 18 5.09 7.16 -5.43
N ILE A 19 5.36 7.11 -6.74
CA ILE A 19 5.02 6.01 -7.65
C ILE A 19 6.19 5.74 -8.61
N ALA A 20 6.24 4.57 -9.24
CA ALA A 20 7.15 4.30 -10.36
C ALA A 20 6.35 4.15 -11.67
N TRP A 21 6.81 4.74 -12.77
CA TRP A 21 6.11 4.68 -14.04
C TRP A 21 6.30 3.32 -14.72
N PRO A 22 5.22 2.65 -15.20
CA PRO A 22 5.35 1.35 -15.85
C PRO A 22 6.09 1.47 -17.18
N THR A 23 6.94 0.48 -17.49
CA THR A 23 7.74 0.43 -18.72
C THR A 23 7.63 -0.92 -19.41
N ALA A 24 8.15 -1.00 -20.63
CA ALA A 24 8.22 -2.27 -21.37
C ALA A 24 9.33 -3.21 -20.84
N ASP A 25 10.18 -2.73 -19.96
CA ASP A 25 11.25 -3.53 -19.34
C ASP A 25 10.81 -4.14 -18.00
N THR A 26 9.57 -3.87 -17.55
CA THR A 26 8.92 -4.49 -16.39
C THR A 26 7.95 -5.59 -16.84
N ASP A 27 7.39 -6.31 -15.90
CA ASP A 27 6.39 -7.35 -16.16
C ASP A 27 5.08 -6.81 -16.79
N TRP A 28 4.96 -5.47 -16.95
CA TRP A 28 3.85 -4.81 -17.65
C TRP A 28 3.94 -4.85 -19.17
N ALA A 29 5.03 -5.30 -19.77
CA ALA A 29 5.29 -5.22 -21.22
C ALA A 29 4.09 -5.61 -22.11
N ASP A 30 3.46 -6.75 -21.81
CA ASP A 30 2.35 -7.29 -22.61
C ASP A 30 1.04 -6.50 -22.48
N ARG A 31 0.91 -5.70 -21.42
CA ARG A 31 -0.31 -4.92 -21.10
C ARG A 31 -0.02 -3.45 -20.82
N LEU A 32 1.15 -2.96 -21.19
CA LEU A 32 1.65 -1.64 -20.86
C LEU A 32 0.63 -0.52 -21.13
N GLY A 33 0.02 -0.49 -22.31
CA GLY A 33 -0.96 0.54 -22.65
C GLY A 33 -2.19 0.57 -21.74
N GLN A 34 -2.62 -0.58 -21.21
CA GLN A 34 -3.76 -0.64 -20.29
C GLN A 34 -3.37 -0.15 -18.89
N VAL A 35 -2.17 -0.47 -18.44
CA VAL A 35 -1.64 -0.05 -17.15
C VAL A 35 -1.34 1.44 -17.16
N GLU A 36 -0.77 1.99 -18.22
CA GLU A 36 -0.54 3.43 -18.36
C GLU A 36 -1.84 4.25 -18.22
N GLU A 37 -2.97 3.77 -18.76
CA GLU A 37 -4.25 4.46 -18.59
C GLU A 37 -4.67 4.49 -17.10
N THR A 38 -4.39 3.44 -16.35
CA THR A 38 -4.61 3.43 -14.89
C THR A 38 -3.67 4.42 -14.19
N TYR A 39 -2.39 4.47 -14.55
CA TYR A 39 -1.44 5.44 -13.98
C TYR A 39 -1.81 6.88 -14.28
N ILE A 40 -2.28 7.18 -15.49
CA ILE A 40 -2.79 8.50 -15.85
C ILE A 40 -4.00 8.86 -14.98
N ALA A 41 -4.96 7.93 -14.80
CA ALA A 41 -6.11 8.17 -13.94
C ALA A 41 -5.71 8.34 -12.46
N LEU A 42 -4.72 7.59 -11.97
CA LEU A 42 -4.19 7.70 -10.63
C LEU A 42 -3.51 9.07 -10.41
N VAL A 43 -2.61 9.48 -11.31
CA VAL A 43 -1.94 10.79 -11.25
C VAL A 43 -2.98 11.94 -11.32
N ALA A 44 -3.99 11.82 -12.20
CA ALA A 44 -5.09 12.78 -12.26
C ALA A 44 -5.85 12.88 -10.92
N ALA A 45 -6.07 11.76 -10.24
CA ALA A 45 -6.74 11.74 -8.95
C ALA A 45 -5.86 12.34 -7.84
N ILE A 46 -4.58 11.93 -7.74
CA ILE A 46 -3.63 12.43 -6.73
C ILE A 46 -3.45 13.95 -6.85
N THR A 47 -3.21 14.47 -8.06
CA THR A 47 -2.89 15.88 -8.29
C THR A 47 -4.04 16.84 -7.95
N ARG A 48 -5.26 16.34 -7.80
CA ARG A 48 -6.38 17.14 -7.24
C ARG A 48 -6.12 17.56 -5.79
N PHE A 49 -5.40 16.77 -5.03
CA PHE A 49 -5.27 16.91 -3.57
C PHE A 49 -3.84 17.24 -3.11
N GLN A 50 -2.83 16.66 -3.75
CA GLN A 50 -1.43 16.78 -3.34
C GLN A 50 -0.48 16.50 -4.51
N PRO A 51 0.82 16.80 -4.39
CA PRO A 51 1.82 16.43 -5.37
C PRO A 51 2.00 14.92 -5.52
N VAL A 52 2.50 14.52 -6.70
CA VAL A 52 3.01 13.18 -6.97
C VAL A 52 4.47 13.26 -7.41
N LEU A 53 5.32 12.39 -6.87
CA LEU A 53 6.67 12.16 -7.33
C LEU A 53 6.71 10.84 -8.09
N ILE A 54 7.16 10.90 -9.34
CA ILE A 54 7.19 9.75 -10.25
C ILE A 54 8.64 9.32 -10.44
N CYS A 55 8.98 8.12 -9.99
CA CYS A 55 10.21 7.43 -10.38
C CYS A 55 10.10 7.03 -11.84
N VAL A 56 11.14 7.34 -12.61
CA VAL A 56 11.32 6.94 -14.01
C VAL A 56 12.67 6.27 -14.18
N ALA A 57 12.71 5.26 -15.05
CA ALA A 57 13.93 4.47 -15.24
C ALA A 57 15.07 5.31 -15.85
N ASP A 58 14.72 6.23 -16.75
CA ASP A 58 15.65 7.12 -17.46
C ASP A 58 14.94 8.37 -18.03
N ASP A 59 15.70 9.24 -18.71
CA ASP A 59 15.23 10.49 -19.32
C ASP A 59 14.22 10.26 -20.48
N ASP A 60 14.33 9.15 -21.20
CA ASP A 60 13.40 8.81 -22.28
C ASP A 60 12.03 8.42 -21.71
N VAL A 61 12.01 7.66 -20.62
CA VAL A 61 10.79 7.32 -19.87
C VAL A 61 10.18 8.57 -19.26
N GLU A 62 10.97 9.50 -18.70
CA GLU A 62 10.49 10.79 -18.19
C GLU A 62 9.78 11.59 -19.29
N THR A 63 10.46 11.78 -20.43
CA THR A 63 9.91 12.51 -21.57
C THR A 63 8.60 11.90 -22.05
N TYR A 64 8.54 10.58 -22.12
CA TYR A 64 7.33 9.87 -22.54
C TYR A 64 6.20 10.02 -21.51
N ALA A 65 6.46 9.79 -20.22
CA ALA A 65 5.47 9.95 -19.15
C ALA A 65 4.92 11.39 -19.11
N GLU A 66 5.80 12.39 -19.19
CA GLU A 66 5.40 13.79 -19.23
C GLU A 66 4.47 14.09 -20.43
N MET A 67 4.82 13.60 -21.62
CA MET A 67 3.98 13.72 -22.82
C MET A 67 2.60 13.08 -22.60
N ARG A 68 2.53 11.89 -22.02
CA ARG A 68 1.27 11.18 -21.75
C ARG A 68 0.41 11.96 -20.77
N LEU A 69 0.98 12.45 -19.66
CA LEU A 69 0.28 13.22 -18.63
C LEU A 69 -0.24 14.56 -19.20
N ARG A 70 0.58 15.31 -19.93
CA ARG A 70 0.18 16.58 -20.57
C ARG A 70 -0.96 16.37 -21.59
N SER A 71 -0.89 15.29 -22.38
CA SER A 71 -1.93 14.94 -23.36
C SER A 71 -3.29 14.70 -22.70
N ASN A 72 -3.27 14.22 -21.45
CA ASN A 72 -4.45 13.98 -20.61
C ASN A 72 -4.82 15.17 -19.72
N ARG A 73 -4.18 16.36 -19.92
CA ARG A 73 -4.47 17.61 -19.22
C ARG A 73 -4.26 17.54 -17.70
N ILE A 74 -3.28 16.75 -17.28
CA ILE A 74 -2.89 16.68 -15.87
C ILE A 74 -2.25 18.01 -15.45
N ASP A 75 -2.48 18.42 -14.21
CA ASP A 75 -1.83 19.59 -13.60
C ASP A 75 -0.35 19.27 -13.30
N MET A 76 0.52 19.66 -14.23
CA MET A 76 1.95 19.36 -14.16
C MET A 76 2.68 20.15 -13.07
N ASP A 77 2.08 21.20 -12.49
CA ASP A 77 2.68 21.93 -11.36
C ASP A 77 2.76 21.07 -10.09
N LYS A 78 2.01 19.96 -10.06
CA LYS A 78 2.00 18.98 -8.96
C LYS A 78 2.66 17.65 -9.33
N VAL A 79 3.26 17.53 -10.49
CA VAL A 79 3.96 16.35 -10.94
C VAL A 79 5.47 16.61 -10.90
N HIS A 80 6.19 15.80 -10.17
CA HIS A 80 7.64 15.82 -10.09
C HIS A 80 8.20 14.50 -10.57
N PHE A 81 9.38 14.50 -11.15
CA PHE A 81 10.07 13.30 -11.59
C PHE A 81 11.38 13.12 -10.85
N THR A 82 11.80 11.87 -10.71
CA THR A 82 13.13 11.50 -10.24
C THR A 82 13.57 10.25 -10.99
N THR A 83 14.83 10.23 -11.43
CA THR A 83 15.39 9.09 -12.17
C THR A 83 15.97 8.07 -11.19
N ALA A 84 15.46 6.87 -11.23
CA ALA A 84 15.97 5.72 -10.48
C ALA A 84 15.61 4.44 -11.24
N ALA A 85 16.54 3.52 -11.39
CA ALA A 85 16.26 2.21 -11.95
C ALA A 85 15.49 1.34 -10.95
N TYR A 86 14.53 0.57 -11.43
CA TYR A 86 13.70 -0.39 -10.68
C TYR A 86 13.42 -1.63 -11.51
N ASP A 87 13.09 -2.73 -10.85
CA ASP A 87 12.68 -3.97 -11.53
C ASP A 87 11.19 -3.92 -11.89
N ASP A 88 10.33 -3.41 -10.97
CA ASP A 88 8.89 -3.20 -11.22
C ASP A 88 8.34 -2.01 -10.40
N THR A 89 7.02 -1.83 -10.42
CA THR A 89 6.35 -0.60 -9.98
C THR A 89 5.74 -0.65 -8.57
N TRP A 90 6.06 -1.68 -7.80
CA TRP A 90 5.42 -2.01 -6.51
C TRP A 90 6.04 -1.24 -5.33
N LEU A 91 6.01 0.11 -5.40
CA LEU A 91 6.68 0.98 -4.42
C LEU A 91 6.12 0.92 -3.00
N ARG A 92 4.92 0.37 -2.81
CA ARG A 92 4.43 0.08 -1.46
C ARG A 92 5.38 -0.86 -0.71
N ASP A 93 5.94 -1.81 -1.42
CA ASP A 93 6.70 -2.92 -0.84
C ASP A 93 8.21 -2.69 -0.83
N SER A 94 8.72 -1.95 -1.81
CA SER A 94 10.14 -1.59 -1.93
C SER A 94 10.45 -0.15 -1.46
N GLY A 95 9.44 0.67 -1.16
CA GLY A 95 9.61 2.05 -0.74
C GLY A 95 9.94 2.21 0.74
N PRO A 96 10.34 3.43 1.18
CA PRO A 96 10.76 3.68 2.54
C PRO A 96 9.61 3.67 3.53
N ILE A 97 9.82 3.08 4.71
CA ILE A 97 8.91 3.25 5.84
C ILE A 97 9.35 4.49 6.63
N THR A 98 8.50 5.50 6.71
CA THR A 98 8.86 6.80 7.29
C THR A 98 8.38 6.95 8.72
N LEU A 99 9.31 7.20 9.65
CA LEU A 99 9.02 7.55 11.03
C LEU A 99 9.14 9.07 11.24
N ARG A 100 8.22 9.65 11.99
CA ARG A 100 8.24 11.06 12.40
C ARG A 100 8.96 11.21 13.75
N ARG A 101 9.84 12.18 13.85
CA ARG A 101 10.57 12.55 15.08
C ARG A 101 9.78 13.59 15.88
N ALA A 102 9.98 13.63 17.18
CA ALA A 102 9.33 14.60 18.04
C ALA A 102 9.73 16.08 17.74
N ASP A 103 10.90 16.29 17.12
CA ASP A 103 11.36 17.61 16.68
C ASP A 103 10.77 18.06 15.33
N GLY A 104 9.89 17.24 14.75
CA GLY A 104 9.26 17.49 13.44
C GLY A 104 10.03 16.93 12.25
N GLY A 105 11.25 16.43 12.45
CA GLY A 105 12.03 15.74 11.42
C GLY A 105 11.56 14.31 11.19
N PHE A 106 12.31 13.59 10.34
CA PHE A 106 11.97 12.22 9.93
C PHE A 106 13.17 11.30 10.09
N GLN A 107 12.88 10.00 10.11
CA GLN A 107 13.83 8.92 9.87
C GLN A 107 13.16 7.93 8.93
N LEU A 108 13.81 7.62 7.83
CA LEU A 108 13.36 6.60 6.90
C LEU A 108 14.00 5.27 7.25
N LEU A 109 13.19 4.22 7.19
CA LEU A 109 13.63 2.85 7.36
C LEU A 109 13.62 2.20 5.98
N ASP A 110 14.75 1.62 5.63
CA ASP A 110 15.00 0.92 4.40
C ASP A 110 15.12 -0.57 4.75
N PHE A 111 13.98 -1.28 4.67
CA PHE A 111 13.91 -2.71 4.91
C PHE A 111 14.32 -3.48 3.67
N ARG A 112 14.85 -4.68 3.87
CA ARG A 112 15.23 -5.54 2.78
C ARG A 112 13.99 -6.00 2.01
N PHE A 113 13.92 -5.66 0.74
CA PHE A 113 12.92 -6.19 -0.19
C PHE A 113 13.45 -7.43 -0.90
N THR A 114 12.71 -8.53 -0.86
CA THR A 114 13.17 -9.84 -1.33
C THR A 114 12.39 -10.34 -2.56
N GLY A 115 11.60 -9.49 -3.20
CA GLY A 115 10.67 -9.92 -4.24
C GLY A 115 9.66 -10.94 -3.71
N TRP A 116 9.04 -10.60 -2.57
CA TRP A 116 8.03 -11.40 -1.85
C TRP A 116 8.50 -12.81 -1.50
N GLY A 117 9.71 -12.90 -0.93
CA GLY A 117 10.30 -14.17 -0.53
C GLY A 117 11.05 -14.89 -1.65
N GLY A 118 11.55 -14.16 -2.64
CA GLY A 118 12.35 -14.68 -3.75
C GLY A 118 11.52 -15.24 -4.90
N LYS A 119 10.27 -14.82 -5.04
CA LYS A 119 9.40 -15.20 -6.15
C LYS A 119 9.73 -14.46 -7.43
N PHE A 120 10.24 -13.22 -7.31
CA PHE A 120 10.60 -12.33 -8.41
C PHE A 120 12.00 -11.76 -8.22
N ASP A 121 12.64 -11.30 -9.29
CA ASP A 121 13.84 -10.48 -9.21
C ASP A 121 13.48 -9.13 -8.58
N ALA A 122 14.29 -8.67 -7.64
CA ALA A 122 14.06 -7.44 -6.88
C ALA A 122 15.38 -6.71 -6.60
N THR A 123 16.39 -6.95 -7.41
CA THR A 123 17.75 -6.43 -7.17
C THR A 123 17.79 -4.91 -7.22
N LEU A 124 17.07 -4.28 -8.15
CA LEU A 124 17.00 -2.83 -8.28
C LEU A 124 16.02 -2.24 -7.26
N ASP A 125 14.89 -2.91 -7.04
CA ASP A 125 13.88 -2.47 -6.10
C ASP A 125 14.39 -2.46 -4.66
N ASP A 126 15.22 -3.45 -4.25
CA ASP A 126 15.87 -3.48 -2.92
C ASP A 126 16.88 -2.33 -2.73
N GLN A 127 17.35 -1.70 -3.80
CA GLN A 127 18.28 -0.57 -3.76
C GLN A 127 17.59 0.79 -3.90
N LEU A 128 16.31 0.80 -4.24
CA LEU A 128 15.58 1.99 -4.68
C LEU A 128 15.58 3.10 -3.62
N VAL A 129 15.37 2.77 -2.35
CA VAL A 129 15.39 3.77 -1.25
C VAL A 129 16.74 4.47 -1.17
N GLY A 130 17.84 3.73 -1.28
CA GLY A 130 19.20 4.29 -1.29
C GLY A 130 19.49 5.18 -2.51
N VAL A 131 18.95 4.82 -3.70
CA VAL A 131 19.08 5.64 -4.91
C VAL A 131 18.28 6.93 -4.78
N LEU A 132 17.06 6.88 -4.26
CA LEU A 132 16.23 8.06 -4.01
C LEU A 132 16.83 9.01 -2.97
N ASP A 133 17.46 8.45 -1.92
CA ASP A 133 18.20 9.24 -0.92
C ASP A 133 19.37 10.00 -1.55
N GLN A 134 20.16 9.30 -2.37
CA GLN A 134 21.29 9.94 -3.10
C GLN A 134 20.81 11.00 -4.11
N ALA A 135 19.63 10.84 -4.67
CA ALA A 135 18.97 11.84 -5.53
C ALA A 135 18.40 13.04 -4.74
N GLY A 136 18.44 13.01 -3.40
CA GLY A 136 17.94 14.08 -2.54
C GLY A 136 16.42 14.10 -2.35
N VAL A 137 15.72 13.03 -2.70
CA VAL A 137 14.24 12.94 -2.61
C VAL A 137 13.74 13.14 -1.18
N PHE A 138 14.50 12.67 -0.21
CA PHE A 138 14.11 12.72 1.21
C PHE A 138 14.73 13.90 1.96
N ASN A 139 15.19 14.91 1.24
CA ASN A 139 15.94 16.04 1.79
C ASN A 139 17.13 15.53 2.63
N ASP A 140 17.27 16.02 3.87
CA ASP A 140 18.34 15.58 4.79
C ASP A 140 17.84 14.57 5.84
N ALA A 141 16.71 13.92 5.61
CA ALA A 141 16.18 12.93 6.54
C ALA A 141 17.06 11.67 6.53
N PRO A 142 17.57 11.21 7.68
CA PRO A 142 18.46 10.05 7.70
C PRO A 142 17.75 8.78 7.29
N VAL A 143 18.38 8.01 6.41
CA VAL A 143 17.96 6.66 6.01
C VAL A 143 18.70 5.63 6.88
N ARG A 144 17.97 4.64 7.40
CA ARG A 144 18.51 3.52 8.16
C ARG A 144 18.14 2.21 7.47
N SER A 145 19.12 1.53 6.90
CA SER A 145 18.91 0.19 6.34
C SER A 145 18.78 -0.85 7.46
N ILE A 146 17.82 -1.75 7.30
CA ILE A 146 17.48 -2.80 8.26
C ILE A 146 17.54 -4.15 7.53
N PRO A 147 18.45 -5.07 7.90
CA PRO A 147 18.62 -6.34 7.23
C PRO A 147 17.52 -7.36 7.65
N PHE A 148 16.28 -6.97 7.48
CA PHE A 148 15.09 -7.75 7.79
C PHE A 148 14.10 -7.62 6.64
N ALA A 149 13.59 -8.74 6.15
CA ALA A 149 12.63 -8.75 5.04
C ALA A 149 11.28 -8.22 5.53
N LEU A 150 10.85 -7.08 4.97
CA LEU A 150 9.56 -6.48 5.30
C LEU A 150 9.07 -5.65 4.12
N GLU A 151 7.86 -5.90 3.72
CA GLU A 151 7.16 -5.12 2.71
C GLU A 151 6.16 -4.15 3.39
N GLY A 152 6.04 -2.92 2.84
CA GLY A 152 5.12 -1.92 3.37
C GLY A 152 3.65 -2.33 3.28
N GLY A 153 3.28 -3.14 2.27
CA GLY A 153 1.95 -3.71 2.14
C GLY A 153 1.63 -4.79 3.18
N GLY A 154 2.66 -5.39 3.80
CA GLY A 154 2.52 -6.39 4.86
C GLY A 154 2.20 -5.80 6.25
N ILE A 155 2.19 -4.48 6.40
CA ILE A 155 1.98 -3.80 7.69
C ILE A 155 1.00 -2.63 7.58
N GLU A 156 0.24 -2.40 8.66
CA GLU A 156 -0.71 -1.30 8.78
C GLU A 156 -0.60 -0.68 10.18
N THR A 157 -0.60 0.65 10.30
CA THR A 157 -0.46 1.35 11.58
C THR A 157 -1.62 2.29 11.87
N ASP A 158 -2.04 2.36 13.15
CA ASP A 158 -3.01 3.35 13.62
C ASP A 158 -2.38 4.73 13.93
N GLY A 159 -1.07 4.88 13.81
CA GLY A 159 -0.36 6.10 14.17
C GLY A 159 -0.24 6.34 15.68
N GLU A 160 -0.84 5.51 16.50
CA GLU A 160 -0.87 5.62 17.96
C GLU A 160 -0.17 4.45 18.67
N GLY A 161 0.64 3.68 17.93
CA GLY A 161 1.48 2.60 18.46
C GLY A 161 0.86 1.22 18.34
N THR A 162 -0.16 1.03 17.50
CA THR A 162 -0.67 -0.30 17.15
C THR A 162 -0.30 -0.63 15.71
N LEU A 163 0.32 -1.78 15.50
CA LEU A 163 0.56 -2.39 14.19
C LEU A 163 -0.42 -3.53 13.96
N LEU A 164 -0.93 -3.65 12.74
CA LEU A 164 -1.73 -4.79 12.28
C LEU A 164 -0.99 -5.46 11.12
N THR A 165 -0.91 -6.78 11.14
CA THR A 165 -0.25 -7.58 10.10
C THR A 165 -0.84 -8.99 10.04
N THR A 166 -0.43 -9.79 9.07
CA THR A 166 -0.82 -11.20 8.96
C THR A 166 0.32 -12.12 9.39
N TRP A 167 -0.05 -13.24 10.01
CA TRP A 167 0.93 -14.26 10.36
C TRP A 167 1.55 -14.92 9.12
N LYS A 168 0.73 -15.21 8.12
CA LYS A 168 1.19 -15.90 6.92
C LYS A 168 2.30 -15.14 6.22
N CYS A 169 2.13 -13.84 5.95
CA CYS A 169 3.13 -13.01 5.28
C CYS A 169 4.46 -13.02 6.04
N LEU A 170 4.46 -12.64 7.31
CA LEU A 170 5.70 -12.49 8.08
C LEU A 170 6.40 -13.83 8.33
N HIS A 171 5.63 -14.93 8.51
CA HIS A 171 6.20 -16.25 8.70
C HIS A 171 6.86 -16.79 7.41
N GLU A 172 6.27 -16.53 6.25
CA GLU A 172 6.90 -16.89 4.96
C GLU A 172 8.22 -16.15 4.72
N ARG A 173 8.36 -14.91 5.20
CA ARG A 173 9.63 -14.16 5.14
C ARG A 173 10.64 -14.64 6.18
N HIS A 174 10.17 -15.17 7.32
CA HIS A 174 10.99 -15.54 8.49
C HIS A 174 10.57 -16.89 9.08
N PRO A 175 10.72 -18.01 8.36
CA PRO A 175 10.18 -19.31 8.77
C PRO A 175 10.81 -19.86 10.05
N ASP A 176 12.01 -19.41 10.41
CA ASP A 176 12.72 -19.82 11.62
C ASP A 176 12.37 -18.95 12.86
N ARG A 177 11.45 -17.98 12.72
CA ARG A 177 11.06 -17.04 13.77
C ARG A 177 9.69 -17.34 14.33
N ASP A 178 9.52 -17.19 15.62
CA ASP A 178 8.20 -17.23 16.26
C ASP A 178 7.52 -15.85 16.30
N ARG A 179 6.24 -15.86 16.57
CA ARG A 179 5.41 -14.64 16.62
C ARG A 179 5.90 -13.65 17.68
N ALA A 180 6.39 -14.14 18.82
CA ALA A 180 6.87 -13.28 19.90
C ALA A 180 8.13 -12.49 19.48
N SER A 181 9.08 -13.17 18.83
CA SER A 181 10.30 -12.55 18.34
C SER A 181 10.02 -11.57 17.19
N LEU A 182 9.12 -11.93 16.25
CA LEU A 182 8.70 -11.02 15.18
C LEU A 182 7.99 -9.78 15.74
N SER A 183 7.10 -9.97 16.72
CA SER A 183 6.41 -8.84 17.38
C SER A 183 7.39 -7.90 18.06
N ALA A 184 8.43 -8.43 18.73
CA ALA A 184 9.44 -7.61 19.40
C ALA A 184 10.26 -6.79 18.41
N ASP A 185 10.68 -7.38 17.28
CA ASP A 185 11.45 -6.68 16.25
C ASP A 185 10.61 -5.59 15.55
N LEU A 186 9.38 -5.91 15.15
CA LEU A 186 8.46 -4.94 14.54
C LEU A 186 8.16 -3.78 15.48
N ALA A 187 7.93 -4.08 16.77
CA ALA A 187 7.70 -3.06 17.79
C ALA A 187 8.91 -2.13 17.96
N ASP A 188 10.13 -2.68 17.97
CA ASP A 188 11.36 -1.89 18.14
C ASP A 188 11.63 -1.03 16.90
N TRP A 189 11.65 -1.60 15.71
CA TRP A 189 11.98 -0.84 14.50
C TRP A 189 10.91 0.19 14.13
N LEU A 190 9.64 -0.19 14.22
CA LEU A 190 8.51 0.65 13.83
C LEU A 190 7.96 1.50 14.98
N GLN A 191 8.59 1.42 16.17
CA GLN A 191 8.21 2.19 17.36
C GLN A 191 6.74 1.95 17.77
N GLN A 192 6.35 0.68 17.81
CA GLN A 192 4.99 0.27 18.16
C GLN A 192 4.92 -0.27 19.60
N ASP A 193 3.80 -0.03 20.28
CA ASP A 193 3.54 -0.56 21.63
C ASP A 193 3.03 -2.01 21.56
N ARG A 194 2.39 -2.37 20.43
CA ARG A 194 1.81 -3.71 20.23
C ARG A 194 1.66 -4.05 18.75
N VAL A 195 1.66 -5.34 18.46
CA VAL A 195 1.39 -5.92 17.15
C VAL A 195 0.14 -6.80 17.24
N LEU A 196 -0.85 -6.51 16.41
CA LEU A 196 -2.04 -7.32 16.21
C LEU A 196 -1.81 -8.23 15.00
N TRP A 197 -2.17 -9.49 15.15
CA TRP A 197 -1.97 -10.52 14.15
C TRP A 197 -3.29 -11.06 13.65
N LEU A 198 -3.42 -11.24 12.34
CA LEU A 198 -4.47 -12.04 11.73
C LEU A 198 -3.88 -13.39 11.30
N ASP A 199 -4.54 -14.46 11.65
CA ASP A 199 -4.21 -15.82 11.22
C ASP A 199 -4.96 -16.21 9.94
N HIS A 200 -6.09 -15.56 9.70
CA HIS A 200 -6.94 -15.75 8.54
C HIS A 200 -6.92 -14.53 7.62
N GLY A 201 -7.27 -14.74 6.38
CA GLY A 201 -7.28 -13.77 5.30
C GLY A 201 -6.50 -14.30 4.11
N TYR A 202 -7.21 -14.47 2.98
CA TYR A 202 -6.65 -15.03 1.76
C TYR A 202 -7.43 -14.53 0.55
N LEU A 203 -6.70 -14.24 -0.51
CA LEU A 203 -7.27 -13.94 -1.82
C LEU A 203 -6.61 -14.84 -2.87
N GLU A 204 -7.41 -15.53 -3.66
CA GLU A 204 -6.90 -16.28 -4.81
C GLU A 204 -6.32 -15.32 -5.83
N GLY A 205 -5.11 -15.63 -6.32
CA GLY A 205 -4.34 -14.74 -7.19
C GLY A 205 -3.42 -13.76 -6.46
N ASP A 206 -3.44 -13.72 -5.11
CA ASP A 206 -2.45 -12.99 -4.33
C ASP A 206 -1.15 -13.80 -4.23
N ASP A 207 -0.02 -13.19 -4.55
CA ASP A 207 1.32 -13.77 -4.46
C ASP A 207 2.19 -13.14 -3.36
N THR A 208 1.63 -12.22 -2.59
CA THR A 208 2.30 -11.55 -1.47
C THR A 208 2.26 -12.34 -0.16
N ASP A 209 1.59 -13.48 -0.14
CA ASP A 209 1.33 -14.30 1.06
C ASP A 209 0.39 -13.62 2.07
N ALA A 210 -0.67 -13.01 1.58
CA ALA A 210 -1.70 -12.33 2.35
C ALA A 210 -1.23 -11.02 3.00
N HIS A 211 -0.75 -10.08 2.20
CA HIS A 211 -0.49 -8.72 2.65
C HIS A 211 -1.72 -8.10 3.30
N ILE A 212 -1.52 -7.42 4.43
CA ILE A 212 -2.61 -6.83 5.20
C ILE A 212 -3.35 -5.73 4.42
N ASP A 213 -2.67 -5.01 3.54
CA ASP A 213 -3.24 -3.91 2.76
C ASP A 213 -4.25 -4.36 1.69
N THR A 214 -4.28 -5.65 1.35
CA THR A 214 -5.32 -6.25 0.52
C THR A 214 -6.50 -6.79 1.34
N LEU A 215 -6.37 -6.89 2.65
CA LEU A 215 -7.30 -7.58 3.55
C LEU A 215 -7.99 -6.63 4.54
N ALA A 216 -7.24 -5.83 5.30
CA ALA A 216 -7.78 -4.98 6.35
C ALA A 216 -6.91 -3.75 6.60
N ARG A 217 -7.54 -2.58 6.71
CA ARG A 217 -6.89 -1.28 6.84
C ARG A 217 -7.48 -0.51 8.01
N PHE A 218 -6.66 0.21 8.77
CA PHE A 218 -7.17 1.20 9.70
C PHE A 218 -7.79 2.39 8.97
N ALA A 219 -9.00 2.80 9.35
CA ALA A 219 -9.63 4.05 8.91
C ALA A 219 -9.48 5.17 9.96
N SER A 220 -9.25 4.77 11.20
CA SER A 220 -8.91 5.62 12.36
C SER A 220 -8.34 4.72 13.46
N ALA A 221 -7.88 5.31 14.57
CA ALA A 221 -7.35 4.55 15.70
C ALA A 221 -8.38 3.58 16.35
N ASP A 222 -9.65 3.73 16.04
CA ASP A 222 -10.75 2.91 16.58
C ASP A 222 -11.58 2.19 15.53
N SER A 223 -11.18 2.23 14.26
CA SER A 223 -11.98 1.64 13.17
C SER A 223 -11.12 0.94 12.13
N ILE A 224 -11.65 -0.16 11.59
CA ILE A 224 -11.01 -0.99 10.56
C ILE A 224 -11.99 -1.21 9.42
N VAL A 225 -11.53 -0.97 8.20
CA VAL A 225 -12.15 -1.38 6.94
C VAL A 225 -11.53 -2.70 6.52
N TYR A 226 -12.32 -3.66 6.07
CA TYR A 226 -11.78 -4.96 5.66
C TYR A 226 -12.55 -5.56 4.49
N GLN A 227 -11.87 -6.35 3.68
CA GLN A 227 -12.49 -7.10 2.61
C GLN A 227 -13.31 -8.25 3.18
N ALA A 228 -14.62 -8.22 2.97
CA ALA A 228 -15.53 -9.30 3.33
C ALA A 228 -15.98 -10.09 2.08
N CYS A 229 -16.56 -11.24 2.31
CA CYS A 229 -17.24 -12.04 1.29
C CYS A 229 -18.59 -12.50 1.87
N ASP A 230 -19.67 -12.19 1.19
CA ASP A 230 -21.05 -12.57 1.56
C ASP A 230 -21.64 -13.69 0.68
N ASP A 231 -20.87 -14.16 -0.31
CA ASP A 231 -21.26 -15.29 -1.16
C ASP A 231 -20.77 -16.62 -0.55
N GLU A 232 -21.68 -17.35 0.10
CA GLU A 232 -21.38 -18.66 0.71
C GLU A 232 -20.88 -19.73 -0.29
N SER A 233 -21.09 -19.52 -1.58
CA SER A 233 -20.61 -20.41 -2.63
C SER A 233 -19.20 -20.11 -3.10
N ASP A 234 -18.65 -18.93 -2.76
CA ASP A 234 -17.30 -18.52 -3.13
C ASP A 234 -16.24 -19.21 -2.24
N SER A 235 -15.13 -19.62 -2.85
CA SER A 235 -14.00 -20.28 -2.15
C SER A 235 -13.41 -19.45 -1.03
N HIS A 236 -13.56 -18.11 -1.07
CA HIS A 236 -13.04 -17.18 -0.05
C HIS A 236 -13.94 -17.01 1.16
N TYR A 237 -15.23 -17.43 1.07
CA TYR A 237 -16.23 -17.15 2.11
C TYR A 237 -15.76 -17.57 3.50
N ALA A 238 -15.37 -18.83 3.66
CA ALA A 238 -15.00 -19.37 4.98
C ALA A 238 -13.79 -18.65 5.58
N GLU A 239 -12.79 -18.33 4.76
CA GLU A 239 -11.55 -17.70 5.18
C GLU A 239 -11.76 -16.23 5.56
N LEU A 240 -12.49 -15.47 4.73
CA LEU A 240 -12.79 -14.07 5.02
C LEU A 240 -13.77 -13.89 6.16
N GLN A 241 -14.71 -14.85 6.37
CA GLN A 241 -15.54 -14.89 7.59
C GLN A 241 -14.70 -15.14 8.85
N ALA A 242 -13.73 -16.04 8.78
CA ALA A 242 -12.82 -16.29 9.90
C ALA A 242 -12.01 -15.03 10.24
N MET A 243 -11.44 -14.35 9.23
CA MET A 243 -10.77 -13.06 9.39
C MET A 243 -11.70 -11.99 10.03
N GLY A 244 -12.93 -11.88 9.56
CA GLY A 244 -13.90 -10.94 10.13
C GLY A 244 -14.19 -11.22 11.61
N ASN A 245 -14.23 -12.50 12.02
CA ASN A 245 -14.38 -12.89 13.42
C ASN A 245 -13.14 -12.54 14.25
N GLU A 246 -11.92 -12.70 13.71
CA GLU A 246 -10.69 -12.27 14.36
C GLU A 246 -10.69 -10.75 14.56
N LEU A 247 -11.02 -9.98 13.53
CA LEU A 247 -11.12 -8.51 13.62
C LEU A 247 -12.13 -8.07 14.69
N ALA A 248 -13.28 -8.75 14.81
CA ALA A 248 -14.28 -8.47 15.84
C ALA A 248 -13.80 -8.81 17.26
N ALA A 249 -12.85 -9.73 17.39
CA ALA A 249 -12.22 -10.07 18.66
C ALA A 249 -11.10 -9.09 19.08
N LEU A 250 -10.52 -8.31 18.14
CA LEU A 250 -9.50 -7.33 18.45
C LEU A 250 -10.05 -6.19 19.32
N ARG A 251 -9.14 -5.56 20.06
CA ARG A 251 -9.47 -4.45 20.96
C ARG A 251 -8.53 -3.27 20.71
N THR A 252 -9.06 -2.07 20.79
CA THR A 252 -8.29 -0.82 20.81
C THR A 252 -7.36 -0.76 22.02
N LYS A 253 -6.46 0.22 22.09
CA LYS A 253 -5.59 0.43 23.26
C LYS A 253 -6.39 0.65 24.56
N ASP A 254 -7.60 1.22 24.44
CA ASP A 254 -8.52 1.44 25.56
C ASP A 254 -9.42 0.23 25.87
N GLY A 255 -9.18 -0.91 25.22
CA GLY A 255 -9.91 -2.16 25.46
C GLY A 255 -11.30 -2.22 24.83
N GLN A 256 -11.67 -1.25 23.96
CA GLN A 256 -12.93 -1.25 23.24
C GLN A 256 -12.85 -2.11 21.96
N PRO A 257 -13.96 -2.65 21.48
CA PRO A 257 -13.97 -3.29 20.16
C PRO A 257 -13.76 -2.23 19.07
N TYR A 258 -13.05 -2.60 17.99
CA TYR A 258 -12.98 -1.75 16.80
C TYR A 258 -14.34 -1.65 16.11
N ARG A 259 -14.64 -0.48 15.54
CA ARG A 259 -15.75 -0.34 14.57
C ARG A 259 -15.29 -0.97 13.25
N LEU A 260 -16.05 -1.92 12.75
CA LEU A 260 -15.71 -2.67 11.55
C LEU A 260 -16.58 -2.23 10.37
N PHE A 261 -15.94 -2.04 9.22
CA PHE A 261 -16.57 -1.65 7.97
C PHE A 261 -16.30 -2.73 6.91
N PRO A 262 -17.21 -3.72 6.75
CA PRO A 262 -17.04 -4.74 5.73
C PRO A 262 -17.23 -4.16 4.33
N LEU A 263 -16.26 -4.35 3.46
CA LEU A 263 -16.36 -4.03 2.04
C LEU A 263 -17.14 -5.12 1.31
N PRO A 264 -17.91 -4.77 0.28
CA PRO A 264 -18.65 -5.75 -0.52
C PRO A 264 -17.68 -6.65 -1.28
N TRP A 265 -18.19 -7.82 -1.68
CA TRP A 265 -17.42 -8.77 -2.50
C TRP A 265 -17.62 -8.46 -3.99
N ALA A 266 -16.53 -8.28 -4.73
CA ALA A 266 -16.58 -8.16 -6.18
C ALA A 266 -16.85 -9.51 -6.83
N GLN A 267 -17.55 -9.51 -7.97
CA GLN A 267 -17.67 -10.71 -8.80
C GLN A 267 -16.28 -11.22 -9.18
N PRO A 268 -16.10 -12.55 -9.31
CA PRO A 268 -14.81 -13.11 -9.71
C PRO A 268 -14.29 -12.51 -11.01
N VAL A 269 -13.15 -11.84 -10.95
CA VAL A 269 -12.46 -11.35 -12.13
C VAL A 269 -11.57 -12.47 -12.63
N ILE A 270 -11.90 -13.00 -13.81
CA ILE A 270 -11.14 -14.10 -14.43
C ILE A 270 -10.42 -13.56 -15.67
N ASP A 271 -9.13 -13.84 -15.78
CA ASP A 271 -8.32 -13.54 -16.95
C ASP A 271 -7.43 -14.74 -17.27
N GLU A 272 -7.46 -15.19 -18.53
CA GLU A 272 -6.74 -16.37 -19.00
C GLU A 272 -6.94 -17.64 -18.13
N GLY A 273 -8.14 -17.76 -17.55
CA GLY A 273 -8.50 -18.89 -16.67
C GLY A 273 -8.00 -18.78 -15.24
N ARG A 274 -7.29 -17.70 -14.89
CA ARG A 274 -6.81 -17.37 -13.54
C ARG A 274 -7.75 -16.37 -12.88
N ARG A 275 -8.12 -16.61 -11.63
CA ARG A 275 -8.81 -15.63 -10.81
C ARG A 275 -7.83 -14.57 -10.33
N LEU A 276 -8.22 -13.31 -10.41
CA LEU A 276 -7.41 -12.16 -10.01
C LEU A 276 -7.86 -11.63 -8.64
N ALA A 277 -6.91 -11.15 -7.85
CA ALA A 277 -7.11 -10.67 -6.49
C ALA A 277 -7.73 -9.26 -6.46
N ALA A 278 -9.03 -9.15 -6.76
CA ALA A 278 -9.75 -7.89 -6.66
C ALA A 278 -10.15 -7.61 -5.21
N SER A 279 -9.56 -6.59 -4.59
CA SER A 279 -9.88 -6.16 -3.23
C SER A 279 -10.07 -4.66 -3.15
N TYR A 280 -11.21 -4.22 -2.61
CA TYR A 280 -11.46 -2.81 -2.31
C TYR A 280 -10.70 -2.30 -1.08
N ALA A 281 -10.10 -3.20 -0.27
CA ALA A 281 -9.25 -2.81 0.84
C ALA A 281 -7.92 -2.18 0.38
N ASN A 282 -7.52 -2.41 -0.87
CA ASN A 282 -6.27 -1.87 -1.43
C ASN A 282 -6.44 -0.42 -1.93
N TYR A 283 -7.05 0.44 -1.10
CA TYR A 283 -7.24 1.87 -1.36
C TYR A 283 -6.07 2.71 -0.82
N LEU A 284 -5.87 3.90 -1.35
CA LEU A 284 -4.88 4.88 -0.89
C LEU A 284 -5.59 6.06 -0.21
N ILE A 285 -5.12 6.44 0.98
CA ILE A 285 -5.56 7.66 1.65
C ILE A 285 -4.63 8.81 1.24
N VAL A 286 -5.21 9.91 0.77
CA VAL A 286 -4.50 11.14 0.43
C VAL A 286 -5.11 12.33 1.18
N ASN A 287 -4.50 13.52 1.11
CA ASN A 287 -5.05 14.72 1.73
C ASN A 287 -6.46 15.01 1.21
N GLY A 288 -7.46 14.87 2.10
CA GLY A 288 -8.87 15.18 1.80
C GLY A 288 -9.63 14.14 0.97
N ALA A 289 -8.99 13.03 0.56
CA ALA A 289 -9.66 11.99 -0.20
C ALA A 289 -9.19 10.58 0.16
N VAL A 290 -9.95 9.59 -0.31
CA VAL A 290 -9.57 8.18 -0.43
C VAL A 290 -9.67 7.79 -1.90
N LEU A 291 -8.58 7.33 -2.47
CA LEU A 291 -8.54 6.80 -3.82
C LEU A 291 -8.83 5.30 -3.75
N MET A 292 -9.97 4.90 -4.27
CA MET A 292 -10.48 3.53 -4.18
C MET A 292 -10.26 2.80 -5.50
N PRO A 293 -9.71 1.58 -5.50
CA PRO A 293 -9.63 0.78 -6.72
C PRO A 293 -11.05 0.42 -7.19
N ALA A 294 -11.30 0.59 -8.48
CA ALA A 294 -12.53 0.20 -9.15
C ALA A 294 -12.23 -0.85 -10.23
N TYR A 295 -13.04 -1.89 -10.28
CA TYR A 295 -12.82 -3.03 -11.17
C TYR A 295 -13.83 -3.12 -12.31
N GLY A 296 -14.76 -2.12 -12.42
CA GLY A 296 -15.87 -2.13 -13.35
C GLY A 296 -16.96 -3.11 -12.92
N ASP A 297 -17.10 -3.30 -11.62
CA ASP A 297 -18.03 -4.23 -10.98
C ASP A 297 -19.21 -3.48 -10.34
N PRO A 298 -20.42 -4.05 -10.29
CA PRO A 298 -21.55 -3.44 -9.58
C PRO A 298 -21.27 -3.14 -8.10
N ALA A 299 -20.33 -3.86 -7.48
CA ALA A 299 -19.90 -3.62 -6.09
C ALA A 299 -19.03 -2.35 -5.93
N ASP A 300 -18.49 -1.75 -6.99
CA ASP A 300 -17.68 -0.52 -6.92
C ASP A 300 -18.42 0.61 -6.18
N ASP A 301 -19.71 0.84 -6.51
CA ASP A 301 -20.50 1.88 -5.86
C ASP A 301 -20.82 1.55 -4.39
N LEU A 302 -21.03 0.28 -4.06
CA LEU A 302 -21.26 -0.15 -2.69
C LEU A 302 -19.97 0.02 -1.85
N ALA A 303 -18.81 -0.32 -2.40
CA ALA A 303 -17.51 -0.13 -1.76
C ALA A 303 -17.24 1.36 -1.48
N ARG A 304 -17.52 2.23 -2.45
CA ARG A 304 -17.47 3.69 -2.29
C ARG A 304 -18.30 4.15 -1.09
N ASP A 305 -19.54 3.66 -0.97
CA ASP A 305 -20.45 4.08 0.10
C ASP A 305 -19.99 3.58 1.48
N VAL A 306 -19.38 2.40 1.58
CA VAL A 306 -18.75 1.89 2.80
C VAL A 306 -17.54 2.76 3.18
N LEU A 307 -16.65 3.06 2.22
CA LEU A 307 -15.48 3.91 2.46
C LEU A 307 -15.88 5.33 2.87
N ALA A 308 -16.94 5.90 2.31
CA ALA A 308 -17.46 7.20 2.73
C ALA A 308 -17.95 7.22 4.19
N GLN A 309 -18.47 6.10 4.68
CA GLN A 309 -18.85 5.95 6.09
C GLN A 309 -17.63 5.77 7.00
N ALA A 310 -16.62 5.03 6.54
CA ALA A 310 -15.39 4.78 7.29
C ALA A 310 -14.48 6.02 7.38
N HIS A 311 -14.48 6.86 6.34
CA HIS A 311 -13.64 8.05 6.21
C HIS A 311 -14.46 9.35 6.10
N PRO A 312 -15.19 9.75 7.14
CA PRO A 312 -16.05 10.93 7.10
C PRO A 312 -15.25 12.20 6.79
N GLY A 313 -15.77 13.01 5.86
CA GLY A 313 -15.12 14.26 5.42
C GLY A 313 -14.07 14.12 4.33
N ARG A 314 -13.80 12.89 3.85
CA ARG A 314 -12.94 12.65 2.68
C ARG A 314 -13.79 12.35 1.45
N GLU A 315 -13.37 12.86 0.31
CA GLU A 315 -13.95 12.48 -0.98
C GLU A 315 -13.50 11.05 -1.34
N ILE A 316 -14.41 10.20 -1.80
CA ILE A 316 -14.04 8.87 -2.31
C ILE A 316 -13.96 8.95 -3.83
N VAL A 317 -12.77 8.73 -4.37
CA VAL A 317 -12.46 8.80 -5.80
C VAL A 317 -12.18 7.40 -6.33
N GLN A 318 -13.01 6.91 -7.24
CA GLN A 318 -12.80 5.65 -7.91
C GLN A 318 -11.69 5.77 -8.96
N VAL A 319 -10.70 4.90 -8.91
CA VAL A 319 -9.61 4.80 -9.90
C VAL A 319 -9.72 3.44 -10.61
N PRO A 320 -9.76 3.40 -11.95
CA PRO A 320 -9.83 2.13 -12.68
C PRO A 320 -8.56 1.29 -12.46
N CYS A 321 -8.67 0.18 -11.74
CA CYS A 321 -7.51 -0.65 -11.35
C CYS A 321 -7.59 -2.10 -11.87
N ARG A 322 -8.52 -2.40 -12.77
CA ARG A 322 -8.64 -3.75 -13.33
C ARG A 322 -7.37 -4.23 -14.03
N SER A 323 -6.60 -3.32 -14.63
CA SER A 323 -5.31 -3.62 -15.26
C SER A 323 -4.23 -4.02 -14.25
N LEU A 324 -4.26 -3.46 -13.02
CA LEU A 324 -3.25 -3.73 -12.00
C LEU A 324 -3.36 -5.15 -11.44
N ILE A 325 -4.58 -5.61 -11.14
CA ILE A 325 -4.80 -6.94 -10.55
C ILE A 325 -4.37 -8.09 -11.46
N TRP A 326 -4.06 -7.82 -12.73
CA TRP A 326 -3.48 -8.79 -13.63
C TRP A 326 -2.13 -9.31 -13.12
N GLN A 327 -1.34 -8.45 -12.47
CA GLN A 327 -0.12 -8.81 -11.74
C GLN A 327 -0.35 -8.93 -10.22
N ASN A 328 -1.57 -9.28 -9.78
CA ASN A 328 -1.93 -9.66 -8.41
C ASN A 328 -2.02 -8.50 -7.40
N GLY A 329 -1.43 -7.32 -7.63
CA GLY A 329 -1.53 -6.12 -6.82
C GLY A 329 -2.58 -5.12 -7.30
N SER A 330 -2.85 -4.06 -6.53
CA SER A 330 -3.79 -3.01 -6.90
C SER A 330 -3.26 -1.62 -6.55
N LEU A 331 -4.14 -0.65 -6.32
CA LEU A 331 -3.81 0.77 -6.23
C LEU A 331 -2.84 1.12 -5.10
N HIS A 332 -3.05 0.58 -3.90
CA HIS A 332 -2.18 0.85 -2.76
C HIS A 332 -0.77 0.30 -2.99
N CYS A 333 -0.69 -0.90 -3.57
CA CYS A 333 0.58 -1.60 -3.81
C CYS A 333 1.56 -0.83 -4.71
N ILE A 334 1.07 0.01 -5.64
CA ILE A 334 1.91 0.82 -6.54
C ILE A 334 2.25 2.21 -5.97
N THR A 335 1.86 2.51 -4.74
CA THR A 335 1.97 3.86 -4.16
C THR A 335 2.65 3.86 -2.80
N MET A 336 3.43 4.91 -2.49
CA MET A 336 3.97 5.16 -1.16
C MET A 336 3.72 6.60 -0.76
N GLN A 337 3.01 6.84 0.35
CA GLN A 337 2.76 8.17 0.87
C GLN A 337 4.02 8.75 1.54
N MET A 338 4.22 10.04 1.35
CA MET A 338 5.27 10.83 2.03
C MET A 338 4.61 11.73 3.07
N PRO A 339 4.92 11.60 4.38
CA PRO A 339 4.36 12.46 5.42
C PRO A 339 4.69 13.94 5.21
N ALA A 340 3.79 14.83 5.62
CA ALA A 340 3.93 16.27 5.45
C ALA A 340 5.21 16.80 6.11
N GLY A 341 6.05 17.47 5.31
CA GLY A 341 7.32 18.04 5.73
C GLY A 341 8.56 17.22 5.33
N LEU A 342 8.32 16.00 4.78
CA LEU A 342 9.37 15.22 4.14
C LEU A 342 9.62 15.73 2.73
#